data_3eef03f7a59f8db77b9fc8208b6d4184
#
_entry.id   3eef03f7a59f8db77b9fc8208b6d4184
#
_cell.length_a   1.000
_cell.length_b   1.000
_cell.length_c   1.000
_cell.angle_alpha   90.00
_cell.angle_beta   90.00
_cell.angle_gamma   90.00
#
_symmetry.space_group_name_H-M   'P 1'
#
loop_
_entity.id
_entity.type
_entity.pdbx_description
1 polymer ?
#
loop_
_entity_poly.entity_id
_entity_poly.type
_entity_poly.pdbx_seq_one_letter_code
_entity_poly.pdbx_strand_id
1 'polypeptide(L)'
;MTEITSQHAFDQAMQLQVLTDNRFSGHTSEAYANMVGPFGGATAAVLLNAVLQHPQRIGEPVSLTVNFAAALQPGPFEIEARPLRSNRSTQHWLLLQYQNSELVSSGTAFTAIRRSSWSEQELACPAVTPADSLPALDAQGMLRWISQYDLRFVCGGFDPHSQQPLDNSLTRLWVRDEPPRPVDFLSLAAIGDCFFPRIFTRRQRFVPAGTVSLTHHFHVDSERLAQVGSAHLLGQAQANRGHNNYMDQSAHFWSADGELLLSSSQTVYFKE
;
A
#
# COMPACT_ATOMS: atom_id res chain seq x y z
N MET A 1 -7.94 15.92 -33.75
CA MET A 1 -7.85 14.60 -33.13
C MET A 1 -7.67 14.87 -31.65
N THR A 2 -8.71 14.66 -30.84
CA THR A 2 -8.66 14.77 -29.38
C THR A 2 -7.81 13.60 -28.88
N GLU A 3 -6.64 13.89 -28.30
CA GLU A 3 -5.89 12.89 -27.54
C GLU A 3 -6.81 12.35 -26.44
N ILE A 4 -7.19 11.08 -26.57
CA ILE A 4 -7.79 10.34 -25.48
C ILE A 4 -6.63 10.14 -24.49
N THR A 5 -6.48 11.04 -23.52
CA THR A 5 -5.61 10.82 -22.37
C THR A 5 -6.12 9.56 -21.68
N SER A 6 -5.42 8.43 -21.85
CA SER A 6 -5.77 7.20 -21.15
C SER A 6 -5.68 7.49 -19.65
N GLN A 7 -6.77 7.22 -18.93
CA GLN A 7 -6.79 7.36 -17.47
C GLN A 7 -5.67 6.50 -16.86
N HIS A 8 -4.99 7.01 -15.83
CA HIS A 8 -3.92 6.30 -15.15
C HIS A 8 -4.38 4.91 -14.66
N ALA A 9 -3.55 3.88 -14.80
CA ALA A 9 -3.91 2.50 -14.43
C ALA A 9 -4.35 2.39 -12.96
N PHE A 10 -3.74 3.17 -12.07
CA PHE A 10 -4.13 3.24 -10.67
C PHE A 10 -5.54 3.80 -10.49
N ASP A 11 -5.87 4.91 -11.16
CA ASP A 11 -7.20 5.52 -11.07
C ASP A 11 -8.30 4.59 -11.62
N GLN A 12 -7.98 3.80 -12.66
CA GLN A 12 -8.88 2.77 -13.16
C GLN A 12 -9.08 1.64 -12.14
N ALA A 13 -7.99 1.18 -11.51
CA ALA A 13 -8.05 0.12 -10.50
C ALA A 13 -8.81 0.54 -9.23
N MET A 14 -8.85 1.84 -8.93
CA MET A 14 -9.55 2.38 -7.77
C MET A 14 -11.03 2.70 -8.03
N GLN A 15 -11.55 2.49 -9.24
CA GLN A 15 -12.95 2.80 -9.53
C GLN A 15 -13.91 1.94 -8.73
N LEU A 16 -14.87 2.61 -8.08
CA LEU A 16 -15.97 1.99 -7.37
C LEU A 16 -17.30 2.56 -7.85
N GLN A 17 -18.31 1.70 -7.97
CA GLN A 17 -19.70 2.09 -8.21
C GLN A 17 -20.48 1.99 -6.90
N VAL A 18 -21.20 3.05 -6.56
CA VAL A 18 -22.08 3.07 -5.38
C VAL A 18 -23.30 2.19 -5.66
N LEU A 19 -23.53 1.18 -4.84
CA LEU A 19 -24.73 0.32 -4.88
C LEU A 19 -25.78 0.81 -3.87
N THR A 20 -25.35 1.12 -2.67
CA THR A 20 -26.15 1.73 -1.59
C THR A 20 -25.24 2.66 -0.78
N ASP A 21 -25.80 3.33 0.25
CA ASP A 21 -25.02 4.22 1.11
C ASP A 21 -23.74 3.59 1.69
N ASN A 22 -23.77 2.29 2.00
CA ASN A 22 -22.65 1.57 2.62
C ASN A 22 -22.03 0.53 1.68
N ARG A 23 -22.56 0.29 0.48
CA ARG A 23 -22.06 -0.77 -0.42
C ARG A 23 -21.59 -0.21 -1.74
N PHE A 24 -20.45 -0.73 -2.16
CA PHE A 24 -19.76 -0.37 -3.39
C PHE A 24 -19.42 -1.64 -4.17
N SER A 25 -19.46 -1.58 -5.49
CA SER A 25 -18.89 -2.62 -6.34
C SER A 25 -17.65 -2.11 -7.06
N GLY A 26 -16.69 -3.01 -7.26
CA GLY A 26 -15.48 -2.76 -8.00
C GLY A 26 -15.06 -3.98 -8.80
N HIS A 27 -13.94 -3.89 -9.49
CA HIS A 27 -13.37 -4.96 -10.28
C HIS A 27 -11.86 -5.04 -10.04
N THR A 28 -11.30 -6.24 -9.96
CA THR A 28 -9.84 -6.44 -9.89
C THR A 28 -9.17 -5.90 -11.14
N SER A 29 -7.98 -5.31 -11.00
CA SER A 29 -7.22 -4.77 -12.12
C SER A 29 -6.11 -5.72 -12.55
N GLU A 30 -6.05 -6.00 -13.85
CA GLU A 30 -4.97 -6.81 -14.42
C GLU A 30 -3.60 -6.11 -14.27
N ALA A 31 -3.56 -4.78 -14.31
CA ALA A 31 -2.34 -4.00 -14.11
C ALA A 31 -1.72 -4.21 -12.72
N TYR A 32 -2.56 -4.51 -11.73
CA TYR A 32 -2.14 -4.79 -10.34
C TYR A 32 -2.21 -6.28 -9.99
N ALA A 33 -2.12 -7.17 -10.99
CA ALA A 33 -2.07 -8.61 -10.73
C ALA A 33 -0.75 -9.01 -10.02
N ASN A 34 -0.88 -9.93 -9.05
CA ASN A 34 0.22 -10.52 -8.31
C ASN A 34 0.28 -12.04 -8.61
N MET A 35 1.11 -12.81 -7.89
CA MET A 35 1.22 -14.26 -8.03
C MET A 35 -0.12 -14.98 -7.79
N VAL A 36 -0.86 -14.55 -6.79
CA VAL A 36 -2.18 -15.04 -6.44
C VAL A 36 -3.07 -13.85 -6.15
N GLY A 37 -4.05 -13.60 -7.02
CA GLY A 37 -4.94 -12.45 -6.91
C GLY A 37 -4.28 -11.09 -7.19
N PRO A 38 -4.89 -9.99 -6.77
CA PRO A 38 -4.34 -8.66 -6.91
C PRO A 38 -3.24 -8.37 -5.87
N PHE A 39 -2.41 -7.39 -6.17
CA PHE A 39 -1.47 -6.79 -5.23
C PHE A 39 -2.18 -6.31 -3.95
N GLY A 40 -1.64 -6.67 -2.79
CA GLY A 40 -2.27 -6.36 -1.49
C GLY A 40 -2.44 -4.87 -1.25
N GLY A 41 -1.46 -4.06 -1.69
CA GLY A 41 -1.53 -2.61 -1.62
C GLY A 41 -2.70 -2.02 -2.43
N ALA A 42 -2.97 -2.55 -3.64
CA ALA A 42 -4.15 -2.13 -4.42
C ALA A 42 -5.46 -2.53 -3.72
N THR A 43 -5.49 -3.70 -3.07
CA THR A 43 -6.64 -4.14 -2.27
C THR A 43 -6.85 -3.22 -1.06
N ALA A 44 -5.79 -2.85 -0.34
CA ALA A 44 -5.87 -1.91 0.78
C ALA A 44 -6.35 -0.52 0.32
N ALA A 45 -5.84 -0.03 -0.81
CA ALA A 45 -6.22 1.25 -1.38
C ALA A 45 -7.71 1.28 -1.80
N VAL A 46 -8.22 0.24 -2.45
CA VAL A 46 -9.63 0.21 -2.87
C VAL A 46 -10.59 0.11 -1.68
N LEU A 47 -10.20 -0.62 -0.61
CA LEU A 47 -10.95 -0.63 0.65
C LEU A 47 -11.00 0.76 1.30
N LEU A 48 -9.86 1.47 1.31
CA LEU A 48 -9.82 2.85 1.78
C LEU A 48 -10.67 3.78 0.90
N ASN A 49 -10.70 3.54 -0.42
CA ASN A 49 -11.50 4.34 -1.34
C ASN A 49 -13.00 4.25 -1.05
N ALA A 50 -13.50 3.10 -0.62
CA ALA A 50 -14.88 2.96 -0.18
C ALA A 50 -15.21 3.88 1.02
N VAL A 51 -14.25 4.10 1.93
CA VAL A 51 -14.38 5.09 3.00
C VAL A 51 -14.33 6.51 2.45
N LEU A 52 -13.39 6.80 1.54
CA LEU A 52 -13.22 8.15 1.00
C LEU A 52 -14.42 8.61 0.15
N GLN A 53 -15.10 7.69 -0.53
CA GLN A 53 -16.30 7.97 -1.30
C GLN A 53 -17.59 7.94 -0.47
N HIS A 54 -17.52 7.48 0.78
CA HIS A 54 -18.73 7.36 1.61
C HIS A 54 -19.34 8.72 1.94
N PRO A 55 -20.66 8.93 1.71
CA PRO A 55 -21.32 10.25 1.87
C PRO A 55 -21.27 10.79 3.30
N GLN A 56 -21.15 9.91 4.29
CA GLN A 56 -21.09 10.31 5.71
C GLN A 56 -19.66 10.47 6.23
N ARG A 57 -18.65 10.42 5.38
CA ARG A 57 -17.24 10.50 5.82
C ARG A 57 -16.94 11.82 6.52
N ILE A 58 -16.26 11.71 7.66
CA ILE A 58 -15.76 12.84 8.45
C ILE A 58 -14.23 12.81 8.44
N GLY A 59 -13.62 13.90 7.98
CA GLY A 59 -12.17 14.09 7.99
C GLY A 59 -11.41 13.20 7.00
N GLU A 60 -10.14 12.99 7.28
CA GLU A 60 -9.17 12.28 6.43
C GLU A 60 -8.64 11.02 7.11
N PRO A 61 -8.04 10.08 6.36
CA PRO A 61 -7.48 8.86 6.92
C PRO A 61 -6.40 9.15 7.98
N VAL A 62 -6.47 8.44 9.09
CA VAL A 62 -5.44 8.41 10.14
C VAL A 62 -4.84 7.01 10.23
N SER A 63 -5.69 5.97 10.13
CA SER A 63 -5.21 4.59 10.06
C SER A 63 -6.14 3.70 9.23
N LEU A 64 -5.55 2.63 8.70
CA LEU A 64 -6.23 1.55 8.00
C LEU A 64 -5.62 0.24 8.43
N THR A 65 -6.43 -0.74 8.80
CA THR A 65 -6.00 -2.13 8.98
C THR A 65 -6.79 -3.03 8.06
N VAL A 66 -6.11 -3.93 7.35
CA VAL A 66 -6.71 -4.92 6.45
C VAL A 66 -6.24 -6.31 6.84
N ASN A 67 -7.17 -7.26 6.91
CA ASN A 67 -6.91 -8.69 7.07
C ASN A 67 -7.31 -9.39 5.76
N PHE A 68 -6.36 -10.11 5.18
CA PHE A 68 -6.53 -10.86 3.95
C PHE A 68 -6.93 -12.30 4.29
N ALA A 69 -8.23 -12.61 4.24
CA ALA A 69 -8.76 -13.91 4.62
C ALA A 69 -8.67 -14.93 3.49
N ALA A 70 -8.84 -14.49 2.25
CA ALA A 70 -8.71 -15.29 1.04
C ALA A 70 -8.19 -14.45 -0.14
N ALA A 71 -7.59 -15.11 -1.11
CA ALA A 71 -7.13 -14.44 -2.33
C ALA A 71 -8.32 -14.10 -3.23
N LEU A 72 -8.44 -12.84 -3.64
CA LEU A 72 -9.35 -12.40 -4.68
C LEU A 72 -9.00 -13.05 -6.00
N GLN A 73 -10.02 -13.53 -6.72
CA GLN A 73 -9.87 -13.98 -8.10
C GLN A 73 -10.07 -12.80 -9.07
N PRO A 74 -9.57 -12.86 -10.31
CA PRO A 74 -9.92 -11.87 -11.32
C PRO A 74 -11.44 -11.74 -11.48
N GLY A 75 -11.98 -10.53 -11.40
CA GLY A 75 -13.42 -10.31 -11.55
C GLY A 75 -13.98 -9.24 -10.60
N PRO A 76 -15.32 -9.13 -10.55
CA PRO A 76 -16.02 -8.20 -9.70
C PRO A 76 -15.92 -8.58 -8.21
N PHE A 77 -16.01 -7.58 -7.36
CA PHE A 77 -16.14 -7.71 -5.90
C PHE A 77 -17.08 -6.63 -5.35
N GLU A 78 -17.54 -6.82 -4.13
CA GLU A 78 -18.30 -5.83 -3.38
C GLU A 78 -17.56 -5.46 -2.11
N ILE A 79 -17.70 -4.18 -1.69
CA ILE A 79 -17.19 -3.67 -0.42
C ILE A 79 -18.34 -3.10 0.37
N GLU A 80 -18.48 -3.50 1.62
CA GLU A 80 -19.28 -2.83 2.63
C GLU A 80 -18.36 -1.94 3.48
N ALA A 81 -18.57 -0.62 3.43
CA ALA A 81 -17.91 0.36 4.28
C ALA A 81 -18.95 0.94 5.24
N ARG A 82 -18.89 0.54 6.51
CA ARG A 82 -19.88 0.90 7.51
C ARG A 82 -19.29 1.76 8.61
N PRO A 83 -19.81 3.00 8.84
CA PRO A 83 -19.42 3.78 10.00
C PRO A 83 -19.94 3.11 11.28
N LEU A 84 -19.02 2.72 12.16
CA LEU A 84 -19.34 2.11 13.45
C LEU A 84 -19.68 3.16 14.50
N ARG A 85 -18.94 4.26 14.47
CA ARG A 85 -19.13 5.38 15.37
C ARG A 85 -18.65 6.67 14.72
N SER A 86 -19.54 7.66 14.70
CA SER A 86 -19.24 9.03 14.27
C SER A 86 -19.31 9.97 15.47
N ASN A 87 -18.23 10.72 15.67
CA ASN A 87 -18.18 11.83 16.63
C ASN A 87 -18.09 13.16 15.85
N ARG A 88 -17.96 14.27 16.55
CA ARG A 88 -17.88 15.59 15.91
C ARG A 88 -16.72 15.75 14.91
N SER A 89 -15.58 15.09 15.16
CA SER A 89 -14.35 15.22 14.36
C SER A 89 -13.62 13.90 14.09
N THR A 90 -14.19 12.77 14.47
CA THR A 90 -13.55 11.44 14.32
C THR A 90 -14.58 10.40 13.92
N GLN A 91 -14.17 9.39 13.20
CA GLN A 91 -15.06 8.34 12.74
C GLN A 91 -14.32 6.99 12.65
N HIS A 92 -14.96 5.93 13.16
CA HIS A 92 -14.50 4.55 13.09
C HIS A 92 -15.29 3.79 12.05
N TRP A 93 -14.61 2.98 11.26
CA TRP A 93 -15.15 2.24 10.13
C TRP A 93 -14.90 0.74 10.24
N LEU A 94 -15.88 -0.04 9.81
CA LEU A 94 -15.73 -1.46 9.47
C LEU A 94 -15.77 -1.60 7.95
N LEU A 95 -14.84 -2.39 7.41
CA LEU A 95 -14.71 -2.70 6.00
C LEU A 95 -14.81 -4.21 5.81
N LEU A 96 -15.67 -4.64 4.91
CA LEU A 96 -15.83 -6.05 4.54
C LEU A 96 -15.84 -6.14 3.02
N GLN A 97 -14.96 -6.97 2.46
CA GLN A 97 -14.89 -7.21 1.02
C GLN A 97 -15.34 -8.61 0.70
N TYR A 98 -16.24 -8.71 -0.25
CA TYR A 98 -16.86 -9.97 -0.66
C TYR A 98 -16.59 -10.24 -2.14
N GLN A 99 -16.36 -11.50 -2.46
CA GLN A 99 -16.37 -12.00 -3.84
C GLN A 99 -17.13 -13.32 -3.87
N ASN A 100 -18.08 -13.46 -4.83
CA ASN A 100 -18.96 -14.64 -4.93
C ASN A 100 -19.69 -14.95 -3.61
N SER A 101 -20.12 -13.93 -2.88
CA SER A 101 -20.78 -14.00 -1.57
C SER A 101 -19.88 -14.51 -0.42
N GLU A 102 -18.59 -14.72 -0.64
CA GLU A 102 -17.62 -15.11 0.38
C GLU A 102 -16.83 -13.89 0.87
N LEU A 103 -16.56 -13.83 2.17
CA LEU A 103 -15.71 -12.78 2.75
C LEU A 103 -14.25 -13.08 2.41
N VAL A 104 -13.63 -12.19 1.63
CA VAL A 104 -12.23 -12.34 1.18
C VAL A 104 -11.27 -11.42 1.92
N SER A 105 -11.74 -10.24 2.35
CA SER A 105 -10.94 -9.33 3.19
C SER A 105 -11.84 -8.63 4.19
N SER A 106 -11.27 -8.27 5.34
CA SER A 106 -11.93 -7.42 6.33
C SER A 106 -10.96 -6.36 6.83
N GLY A 107 -11.49 -5.25 7.33
CA GLY A 107 -10.61 -4.20 7.84
C GLY A 107 -11.34 -3.21 8.72
N THR A 108 -10.56 -2.33 9.30
CA THR A 108 -11.02 -1.14 10.01
C THR A 108 -10.27 0.08 9.53
N ALA A 109 -10.97 1.21 9.48
CA ALA A 109 -10.32 2.49 9.25
C ALA A 109 -10.73 3.48 10.33
N PHE A 110 -9.86 4.46 10.53
CA PHE A 110 -10.14 5.61 11.37
C PHE A 110 -9.88 6.89 10.58
N THR A 111 -10.88 7.77 10.54
CA THR A 111 -10.77 9.08 9.90
C THR A 111 -10.97 10.19 10.92
N ALA A 112 -10.30 11.33 10.72
CA ALA A 112 -10.41 12.47 11.61
C ALA A 112 -10.21 13.81 10.89
N ILE A 113 -10.85 14.85 11.40
CA ILE A 113 -10.51 16.23 11.07
C ILE A 113 -9.25 16.57 11.84
N ARG A 114 -8.12 16.71 11.12
CA ARG A 114 -6.85 17.11 11.71
C ARG A 114 -6.91 18.57 12.10
N ARG A 115 -6.29 18.92 13.24
CA ARG A 115 -6.21 20.27 13.75
C ARG A 115 -4.76 20.59 14.07
N SER A 116 -4.36 21.84 13.85
CA SER A 116 -3.04 22.31 14.28
C SER A 116 -2.86 22.09 15.78
N SER A 117 -1.78 21.40 16.14
CA SER A 117 -1.39 21.10 17.52
C SER A 117 0.12 20.90 17.56
N TRP A 118 0.64 20.49 18.72
CA TRP A 118 2.02 20.05 18.86
C TRP A 118 2.34 18.94 17.85
N SER A 119 3.50 19.03 17.19
CA SER A 119 3.95 18.11 16.17
C SER A 119 5.45 17.88 16.29
N GLU A 120 5.89 16.65 16.23
CA GLU A 120 7.28 16.23 16.27
C GLU A 120 7.48 14.95 15.45
N GLN A 121 8.64 14.82 14.81
CA GLN A 121 9.07 13.59 14.13
C GLN A 121 10.31 13.05 14.83
N GLU A 122 10.16 11.94 15.57
CA GLU A 122 11.26 11.26 16.25
C GLU A 122 12.07 10.38 15.29
N LEU A 123 11.39 9.74 14.31
CA LEU A 123 12.03 8.86 13.34
C LEU A 123 12.66 9.65 12.21
N ALA A 124 13.98 9.80 12.26
CA ALA A 124 14.72 10.51 11.23
C ALA A 124 14.67 9.77 9.87
N CYS A 125 14.51 10.56 8.81
CA CYS A 125 14.68 10.06 7.43
C CYS A 125 16.14 9.64 7.21
N PRO A 126 16.42 8.42 6.70
CA PRO A 126 17.78 7.99 6.44
C PRO A 126 18.45 8.84 5.34
N ALA A 127 19.70 9.21 5.53
CA ALA A 127 20.51 9.80 4.47
C ALA A 127 20.89 8.71 3.45
N VAL A 128 20.47 8.89 2.20
CA VAL A 128 20.68 7.93 1.12
C VAL A 128 21.01 8.63 -0.20
N THR A 129 21.53 7.85 -1.17
CA THR A 129 21.72 8.33 -2.54
C THR A 129 20.39 8.81 -3.14
N PRO A 130 20.33 9.99 -3.79
CA PRO A 130 19.11 10.49 -4.43
C PRO A 130 18.57 9.55 -5.50
N ALA A 131 17.25 9.57 -5.71
CA ALA A 131 16.56 8.71 -6.69
C ALA A 131 17.15 8.82 -8.10
N ASP A 132 17.43 10.03 -8.57
CA ASP A 132 17.92 10.30 -9.93
C ASP A 132 19.32 9.73 -10.21
N SER A 133 20.06 9.39 -9.14
CA SER A 133 21.40 8.78 -9.26
C SER A 133 21.34 7.24 -9.26
N LEU A 134 20.17 6.65 -9.15
CA LEU A 134 19.98 5.20 -9.08
C LEU A 134 19.22 4.71 -10.33
N PRO A 135 19.56 3.51 -10.84
CA PRO A 135 18.78 2.92 -11.93
C PRO A 135 17.39 2.52 -11.45
N ALA A 136 16.39 2.69 -12.30
CA ALA A 136 15.09 2.08 -12.08
C ALA A 136 15.18 0.55 -12.17
N LEU A 137 14.35 -0.14 -11.39
CA LEU A 137 14.20 -1.58 -11.50
C LEU A 137 13.64 -1.94 -12.88
N ASP A 138 14.33 -2.83 -13.61
CA ASP A 138 13.76 -3.42 -14.82
C ASP A 138 12.65 -4.41 -14.42
N ALA A 139 11.41 -4.03 -14.68
CA ALA A 139 10.23 -4.85 -14.37
C ALA A 139 9.89 -5.88 -15.47
N GLN A 140 10.70 -5.99 -16.54
CA GLN A 140 10.43 -6.90 -17.64
C GLN A 140 10.41 -8.36 -17.15
N GLY A 141 9.29 -9.05 -17.41
CA GLY A 141 9.11 -10.44 -16.98
C GLY A 141 8.78 -10.62 -15.49
N MET A 142 8.63 -9.54 -14.73
CA MET A 142 8.19 -9.57 -13.33
C MET A 142 6.66 -9.53 -13.22
N LEU A 143 6.16 -9.53 -11.97
CA LEU A 143 4.73 -9.39 -11.68
C LEU A 143 4.21 -8.04 -12.16
N ARG A 144 2.98 -8.01 -12.68
CA ARG A 144 2.42 -6.84 -13.34
C ARG A 144 2.35 -5.60 -12.46
N TRP A 145 2.05 -5.77 -11.17
CA TRP A 145 1.99 -4.64 -10.25
C TRP A 145 3.33 -3.90 -10.10
N ILE A 146 4.47 -4.59 -10.28
CA ILE A 146 5.81 -3.99 -10.16
C ILE A 146 6.04 -2.93 -11.23
N SER A 147 5.53 -3.17 -12.46
CA SER A 147 5.65 -2.21 -13.57
C SER A 147 4.76 -0.97 -13.42
N GLN A 148 3.90 -0.92 -12.40
CA GLN A 148 3.10 0.26 -12.08
C GLN A 148 3.83 1.25 -11.15
N TYR A 149 5.08 0.94 -10.80
CA TYR A 149 5.93 1.76 -9.94
C TYR A 149 7.34 1.93 -10.52
N ASP A 150 7.89 3.14 -10.44
CA ASP A 150 9.33 3.41 -10.60
C ASP A 150 9.99 3.10 -9.25
N LEU A 151 10.63 1.93 -9.16
CA LEU A 151 11.34 1.44 -7.98
C LEU A 151 12.84 1.56 -8.19
N ARG A 152 13.56 2.22 -7.27
CA ARG A 152 15.01 2.40 -7.33
C ARG A 152 15.65 1.99 -6.02
N PHE A 153 16.32 0.86 -6.03
CA PHE A 153 16.91 0.29 -4.81
C PHE A 153 18.17 1.02 -4.38
N VAL A 154 18.18 1.48 -3.14
CA VAL A 154 19.38 1.98 -2.45
C VAL A 154 20.17 0.80 -1.87
N CYS A 155 19.48 -0.15 -1.25
CA CYS A 155 20.06 -1.39 -0.71
C CYS A 155 18.99 -2.46 -0.46
N GLY A 156 19.41 -3.69 -0.24
CA GLY A 156 18.55 -4.79 0.19
C GLY A 156 17.55 -5.24 -0.89
N GLY A 157 17.93 -5.18 -2.15
CA GLY A 157 17.17 -5.75 -3.26
C GLY A 157 17.04 -7.27 -3.15
N PHE A 158 16.10 -7.84 -3.90
CA PHE A 158 15.94 -9.27 -4.06
C PHE A 158 16.56 -9.72 -5.38
N ASP A 159 17.57 -10.59 -5.30
CA ASP A 159 18.21 -11.24 -6.45
C ASP A 159 18.09 -12.77 -6.31
N PRO A 160 17.09 -13.40 -7.00
CA PRO A 160 16.89 -14.83 -6.92
C PRO A 160 18.05 -15.66 -7.51
N HIS A 161 18.93 -15.05 -8.30
CA HIS A 161 20.10 -15.71 -8.89
C HIS A 161 21.28 -15.79 -7.92
N SER A 162 21.35 -14.87 -6.96
CA SER A 162 22.39 -14.83 -5.93
C SER A 162 22.39 -16.07 -5.04
N GLN A 163 21.20 -16.54 -4.63
CA GLN A 163 20.97 -17.63 -3.69
C GLN A 163 21.75 -17.52 -2.35
N GLN A 164 22.41 -16.40 -2.12
CA GLN A 164 23.17 -16.13 -0.90
C GLN A 164 22.31 -15.31 0.07
N PRO A 165 21.95 -15.86 1.24
CA PRO A 165 21.20 -15.11 2.24
C PRO A 165 21.93 -13.82 2.63
N LEU A 166 21.16 -12.73 2.82
CA LEU A 166 21.68 -11.49 3.39
C LEU A 166 21.73 -11.59 4.92
N ASP A 167 22.58 -10.78 5.57
CA ASP A 167 22.70 -10.74 7.04
C ASP A 167 21.42 -10.24 7.73
N ASN A 168 20.67 -9.40 7.04
CA ASN A 168 19.40 -8.85 7.52
C ASN A 168 18.40 -8.70 6.36
N SER A 169 17.19 -8.25 6.67
CA SER A 169 16.11 -8.05 5.69
C SER A 169 15.88 -6.57 5.36
N LEU A 170 16.80 -5.67 5.72
CA LEU A 170 16.68 -4.24 5.45
C LEU A 170 16.65 -3.99 3.94
N THR A 171 15.61 -3.28 3.49
CA THR A 171 15.54 -2.68 2.15
C THR A 171 15.33 -1.19 2.28
N ARG A 172 16.03 -0.42 1.47
CA ARG A 172 15.74 0.99 1.20
C ARG A 172 15.56 1.18 -0.30
N LEU A 173 14.53 1.87 -0.68
CA LEU A 173 14.24 2.18 -2.08
C LEU A 173 13.52 3.51 -2.22
N TRP A 174 13.66 4.12 -3.38
CA TRP A 174 12.78 5.19 -3.82
C TRP A 174 11.64 4.60 -4.63
N VAL A 175 10.43 5.12 -4.45
CA VAL A 175 9.23 4.64 -5.13
C VAL A 175 8.30 5.78 -5.49
N ARG A 176 7.69 5.70 -6.67
CA ARG A 176 6.54 6.50 -7.09
C ARG A 176 5.68 5.72 -8.06
N ASP A 177 4.47 6.18 -8.31
CA ASP A 177 3.62 5.63 -9.38
C ASP A 177 4.30 5.79 -10.76
N GLU A 178 4.10 4.82 -11.66
CA GLU A 178 4.57 4.84 -13.05
C GLU A 178 3.39 4.60 -14.00
N PRO A 179 3.09 5.54 -14.94
CA PRO A 179 3.71 6.86 -15.09
C PRO A 179 3.51 7.77 -13.86
N PRO A 180 4.32 8.84 -13.71
CA PRO A 180 4.24 9.70 -12.53
C PRO A 180 2.83 10.27 -12.31
N ARG A 181 2.31 10.10 -11.09
CA ARG A 181 1.01 10.56 -10.62
C ARG A 181 1.18 11.31 -9.30
N PRO A 182 0.45 12.41 -9.03
CA PRO A 182 0.46 13.03 -7.71
C PRO A 182 0.02 12.04 -6.64
N VAL A 183 0.80 11.93 -5.57
CA VAL A 183 0.50 11.04 -4.44
C VAL A 183 -0.75 11.55 -3.70
N ASP A 184 -1.62 10.62 -3.35
CA ASP A 184 -2.78 10.84 -2.49
C ASP A 184 -2.86 9.70 -1.45
N PHE A 185 -3.88 9.69 -0.61
CA PHE A 185 -4.04 8.64 0.41
C PHE A 185 -4.17 7.24 -0.18
N LEU A 186 -4.76 7.10 -1.38
CA LEU A 186 -4.93 5.79 -2.03
C LEU A 186 -3.59 5.29 -2.57
N SER A 187 -2.86 6.14 -3.30
CA SER A 187 -1.52 5.84 -3.79
C SER A 187 -0.58 5.53 -2.62
N LEU A 188 -0.61 6.35 -1.56
CA LEU A 188 0.22 6.13 -0.37
C LEU A 188 -0.12 4.80 0.35
N ALA A 189 -1.40 4.42 0.42
CA ALA A 189 -1.81 3.12 0.96
C ALA A 189 -1.32 1.95 0.10
N ALA A 190 -1.37 2.08 -1.23
CA ALA A 190 -0.86 1.06 -2.14
C ALA A 190 0.67 0.95 -2.08
N ILE A 191 1.39 2.07 -2.11
CA ILE A 191 2.85 2.15 -1.98
C ILE A 191 3.30 1.55 -0.64
N GLY A 192 2.49 1.69 0.43
CA GLY A 192 2.76 1.12 1.76
C GLY A 192 2.98 -0.39 1.79
N ASP A 193 2.63 -1.10 0.72
CA ASP A 193 2.82 -2.55 0.53
C ASP A 193 3.85 -2.89 -0.58
N CYS A 194 4.57 -1.92 -1.14
CA CYS A 194 5.43 -2.14 -2.32
C CYS A 194 6.69 -2.99 -2.06
N PHE A 195 7.01 -3.26 -0.82
CA PHE A 195 8.18 -4.07 -0.49
C PHE A 195 7.93 -5.57 -0.70
N PHE A 196 8.89 -6.26 -1.31
CA PHE A 196 8.84 -7.71 -1.39
C PHE A 196 8.79 -8.33 0.02
N PRO A 197 8.18 -9.51 0.20
CA PRO A 197 8.18 -10.22 1.48
C PRO A 197 9.60 -10.31 2.06
N ARG A 198 9.77 -9.95 3.33
CA ARG A 198 11.09 -9.90 3.97
C ARG A 198 11.83 -11.24 3.94
N ILE A 199 11.09 -12.34 3.84
CA ILE A 199 11.66 -13.68 3.67
C ILE A 199 12.43 -13.79 2.34
N PHE A 200 11.93 -13.19 1.23
CA PHE A 200 12.63 -13.19 -0.05
C PHE A 200 13.92 -12.39 0.05
N THR A 201 13.87 -11.17 0.57
CA THR A 201 15.06 -10.34 0.79
C THR A 201 16.08 -11.02 1.68
N ARG A 202 15.64 -11.63 2.80
CA ARG A 202 16.54 -12.28 3.77
C ARG A 202 17.20 -13.56 3.23
N ARG A 203 16.43 -14.37 2.48
CA ARG A 203 16.85 -15.70 2.01
C ARG A 203 17.34 -15.71 0.55
N GLN A 204 17.13 -14.60 -0.20
CA GLN A 204 17.44 -14.46 -1.62
C GLN A 204 16.89 -15.63 -2.48
N ARG A 205 15.67 -16.07 -2.13
CA ARG A 205 14.94 -17.10 -2.87
C ARG A 205 13.44 -16.91 -2.74
N PHE A 206 12.70 -17.34 -3.75
CA PHE A 206 11.25 -17.40 -3.70
C PHE A 206 10.79 -18.54 -2.79
N VAL A 207 9.81 -18.25 -1.95
CA VAL A 207 9.02 -19.21 -1.19
C VAL A 207 7.54 -18.80 -1.29
N PRO A 208 6.58 -19.73 -1.24
CA PRO A 208 5.17 -19.33 -1.16
C PRO A 208 4.96 -18.44 0.06
N ALA A 209 4.47 -17.23 -0.16
CA ALA A 209 4.26 -16.24 0.90
C ALA A 209 3.02 -15.39 0.59
N GLY A 210 2.36 -14.91 1.63
CA GLY A 210 1.22 -14.01 1.53
C GLY A 210 1.04 -13.17 2.78
N THR A 211 0.62 -11.93 2.61
CA THR A 211 0.29 -11.05 3.72
C THR A 211 -1.01 -11.51 4.39
N VAL A 212 -0.96 -11.69 5.69
CA VAL A 212 -2.12 -12.03 6.53
C VAL A 212 -2.83 -10.78 7.00
N SER A 213 -2.05 -9.79 7.46
CA SER A 213 -2.59 -8.50 7.91
C SER A 213 -1.63 -7.37 7.55
N LEU A 214 -2.21 -6.20 7.30
CA LEU A 214 -1.53 -4.97 6.95
C LEU A 214 -2.16 -3.82 7.74
N THR A 215 -1.34 -3.00 8.40
CA THR A 215 -1.79 -1.79 9.09
C THR A 215 -0.99 -0.59 8.61
N HIS A 216 -1.69 0.48 8.27
CA HIS A 216 -1.14 1.77 7.90
C HIS A 216 -1.50 2.85 8.91
N HIS A 217 -0.54 3.72 9.23
CA HIS A 217 -0.73 4.97 9.95
C HIS A 217 -0.30 6.13 9.06
N PHE A 218 -1.25 6.98 8.70
CA PHE A 218 -1.03 8.16 7.86
C PHE A 218 -0.68 9.35 8.77
N HIS A 219 0.49 9.96 8.57
CA HIS A 219 1.01 11.02 9.44
C HIS A 219 0.72 12.43 8.93
N VAL A 220 0.23 12.55 7.70
CA VAL A 220 0.02 13.82 6.97
C VAL A 220 -1.45 13.98 6.55
N ASP A 221 -1.79 15.16 6.09
CA ASP A 221 -3.08 15.50 5.47
C ASP A 221 -2.98 15.56 3.93
N SER A 222 -4.13 15.79 3.28
CA SER A 222 -4.19 15.87 1.82
C SER A 222 -3.48 17.10 1.24
N GLU A 223 -3.39 18.20 2.00
CA GLU A 223 -2.68 19.40 1.58
C GLU A 223 -1.18 19.11 1.47
N ARG A 224 -0.62 18.42 2.46
CA ARG A 224 0.78 18.01 2.42
C ARG A 224 1.07 17.00 1.30
N LEU A 225 0.19 16.03 1.08
CA LEU A 225 0.34 15.09 -0.04
C LEU A 225 0.33 15.81 -1.39
N ALA A 226 -0.54 16.82 -1.56
CA ALA A 226 -0.55 17.63 -2.79
C ALA A 226 0.78 18.38 -3.00
N GLN A 227 1.46 18.84 -1.93
CA GLN A 227 2.78 19.48 -2.00
C GLN A 227 3.89 18.49 -2.38
N VAL A 228 3.81 17.23 -1.95
CA VAL A 228 4.72 16.16 -2.38
C VAL A 228 4.63 15.93 -3.89
N GLY A 229 3.44 16.07 -4.45
CA GLY A 229 3.19 15.92 -5.88
C GLY A 229 3.52 14.50 -6.36
N SER A 230 4.24 14.40 -7.49
CA SER A 230 4.66 13.11 -8.10
C SER A 230 6.12 12.76 -7.82
N ALA A 231 6.72 13.32 -6.77
CA ALA A 231 8.08 13.02 -6.37
C ALA A 231 8.19 11.56 -5.86
N HIS A 232 9.41 11.00 -5.97
CA HIS A 232 9.69 9.72 -5.31
C HIS A 232 9.60 9.84 -3.78
N LEU A 233 9.03 8.84 -3.16
CA LEU A 233 9.04 8.64 -1.72
C LEU A 233 10.22 7.74 -1.35
N LEU A 234 10.93 8.05 -0.27
CA LEU A 234 11.91 7.13 0.29
C LEU A 234 11.20 6.11 1.17
N GLY A 235 11.30 4.85 0.82
CA GLY A 235 10.79 3.75 1.62
C GLY A 235 11.91 2.98 2.31
N GLN A 236 11.68 2.57 3.56
CA GLN A 236 12.53 1.63 4.29
C GLN A 236 11.68 0.53 4.91
N ALA A 237 12.06 -0.74 4.73
CA ALA A 237 11.40 -1.85 5.38
C ALA A 237 12.39 -2.85 5.96
N GLN A 238 12.01 -3.47 7.08
CA GLN A 238 12.78 -4.50 7.77
C GLN A 238 11.84 -5.42 8.56
N ALA A 239 12.23 -6.68 8.75
CA ALA A 239 11.60 -7.57 9.71
C ALA A 239 12.36 -7.55 11.05
N ASN A 240 11.63 -7.76 12.13
CA ASN A 240 12.23 -7.98 13.44
C ASN A 240 12.49 -9.47 13.67
N ARG A 241 11.57 -10.35 13.25
CA ARG A 241 11.68 -11.79 13.48
C ARG A 241 10.90 -12.61 12.44
N GLY A 242 11.53 -13.69 11.95
CA GLY A 242 10.87 -14.79 11.27
C GLY A 242 10.86 -16.01 12.18
N HIS A 243 9.69 -16.66 12.38
CA HIS A 243 9.55 -17.85 13.20
C HIS A 243 8.31 -18.65 12.83
N ASN A 244 8.45 -19.97 12.73
CA ASN A 244 7.32 -20.89 12.49
C ASN A 244 6.38 -20.45 11.36
N ASN A 245 6.93 -20.22 10.17
CA ASN A 245 6.21 -19.81 8.96
C ASN A 245 5.60 -18.39 9.01
N TYR A 246 5.91 -17.57 9.98
CA TYR A 246 5.49 -16.18 10.04
C TYR A 246 6.67 -15.23 10.13
N MET A 247 6.55 -14.09 9.50
CA MET A 247 7.51 -13.01 9.55
C MET A 247 6.77 -11.67 9.60
N ASP A 248 7.23 -10.78 10.47
CA ASP A 248 6.72 -9.42 10.48
C ASP A 248 7.44 -8.56 9.43
N GLN A 249 6.85 -7.43 9.12
CA GLN A 249 7.48 -6.36 8.35
C GLN A 249 7.06 -5.02 8.95
N SER A 250 8.03 -4.17 9.25
CA SER A 250 7.80 -2.76 9.52
C SER A 250 8.36 -1.94 8.37
N ALA A 251 7.58 -0.97 7.89
CA ALA A 251 8.00 -0.08 6.81
C ALA A 251 7.64 1.37 7.13
N HIS A 252 8.44 2.29 6.62
CA HIS A 252 8.25 3.72 6.77
C HIS A 252 8.50 4.40 5.43
N PHE A 253 7.74 5.45 5.15
CA PHE A 253 7.85 6.20 3.90
C PHE A 253 7.94 7.69 4.20
N TRP A 254 8.96 8.33 3.63
CA TRP A 254 9.22 9.75 3.76
C TRP A 254 9.08 10.44 2.39
N SER A 255 8.69 11.70 2.43
CA SER A 255 8.84 12.60 1.29
C SER A 255 10.32 12.86 0.99
N ALA A 256 10.62 13.42 -0.17
CA ALA A 256 11.99 13.73 -0.59
C ALA A 256 12.68 14.75 0.34
N ASP A 257 11.93 15.59 1.04
CA ASP A 257 12.40 16.55 2.03
C ASP A 257 12.48 15.98 3.47
N GLY A 258 12.19 14.68 3.63
CA GLY A 258 12.47 13.93 4.87
C GLY A 258 11.33 13.87 5.87
N GLU A 259 10.11 14.33 5.52
CA GLU A 259 8.94 14.20 6.39
C GLU A 259 8.34 12.80 6.30
N LEU A 260 8.04 12.18 7.44
CA LEU A 260 7.41 10.88 7.54
C LEU A 260 5.94 10.96 7.13
N LEU A 261 5.58 10.31 6.05
CA LEU A 261 4.22 10.31 5.50
C LEU A 261 3.40 9.10 5.98
N LEU A 262 4.02 7.93 6.05
CA LEU A 262 3.36 6.66 6.35
C LEU A 262 4.24 5.75 7.19
N SER A 263 3.65 5.12 8.20
CA SER A 263 4.19 3.91 8.84
C SER A 263 3.30 2.73 8.50
N SER A 264 3.91 1.60 8.15
CA SER A 264 3.22 0.37 7.78
C SER A 264 3.76 -0.81 8.58
N SER A 265 2.89 -1.72 8.99
CA SER A 265 3.27 -2.98 9.60
C SER A 265 2.48 -4.14 9.00
N GLN A 266 3.12 -5.29 8.85
CA GLN A 266 2.51 -6.47 8.26
C GLN A 266 2.87 -7.74 9.05
N THR A 267 1.95 -8.71 9.00
CA THR A 267 2.23 -10.11 9.28
C THR A 267 2.19 -10.88 7.98
N VAL A 268 3.28 -11.55 7.63
CA VAL A 268 3.42 -12.34 6.42
C VAL A 268 3.54 -13.81 6.79
N TYR A 269 2.69 -14.67 6.21
CA TYR A 269 2.85 -16.12 6.23
C TYR A 269 3.75 -16.55 5.09
N PHE A 270 4.64 -17.52 5.33
CA PHE A 270 5.42 -18.18 4.28
C PHE A 270 5.46 -19.69 4.51
N LYS A 271 5.64 -20.46 3.44
CA LYS A 271 5.68 -21.93 3.48
C LYS A 271 7.05 -22.43 3.00
N GLU A 272 7.76 -23.13 3.88
CA GLU A 272 9.00 -23.89 3.54
C GLU A 272 8.74 -25.38 3.53
#